data_38601cdf59bfac1cfdcc49016a603d2a
#
_entry.id   38601cdf59bfac1cfdcc49016a603d2a
#
_cell.length_a   1.000
_cell.length_b   1.000
_cell.length_c   1.000
_cell.angle_alpha   90.00
_cell.angle_beta   90.00
_cell.angle_gamma   90.00
#
_symmetry.space_group_name_H-M   'P 1'
#
loop_
_entity.id
_entity.type
_entity.pdbx_description
1 polymer ?
#
loop_
_entity_poly.entity_id
_entity_poly.type
_entity_poly.pdbx_seq_one_letter_code
_entity_poly.pdbx_strand_id
1 'polypeptide(L)'
;LLMVGLTGCAGKFELFQKAYETCGSPAGIRVSDEGKSITIDGYGEDDYSGADLYDTVCVLDAIKTPEYVISNMETTNSLMGRQSATFGDNIDVSWSYHPDNGLDIVIHKN
;
A
#
# COMPACT_ATOMS: atom_id res chain seq x y z
N LEU A 1 -29.71 8.09 -15.37
CA LEU A 1 -29.40 7.77 -15.11
C LEU A 1 -28.30 7.49 -14.68
N LEU A 2 -27.97 7.21 -14.87
CA LEU A 2 -27.02 6.95 -14.70
C LEU A 2 -26.17 7.52 -13.84
N MET A 3 -26.07 8.23 -13.72
CA MET A 3 -25.38 8.94 -12.91
C MET A 3 -25.62 8.63 -11.60
N VAL A 4 -26.62 8.14 -11.45
CA VAL A 4 -26.97 7.69 -10.17
C VAL A 4 -25.94 6.78 -9.62
N GLY A 5 -25.47 5.89 -10.42
CA GLY A 5 -24.41 5.02 -10.01
C GLY A 5 -23.20 5.79 -9.59
N LEU A 6 -22.98 6.89 -10.23
CA LEU A 6 -21.88 7.73 -9.85
C LEU A 6 -22.07 8.27 -8.47
N THR A 7 -23.27 8.59 -8.12
CA THR A 7 -23.57 9.06 -6.78
C THR A 7 -23.20 8.01 -5.76
N GLY A 8 -23.47 6.76 -6.05
CA GLY A 8 -23.12 5.69 -5.14
C GLY A 8 -21.63 5.57 -4.89
N CYS A 9 -20.80 6.07 -5.80
CA CYS A 9 -19.37 6.00 -5.65
C CYS A 9 -18.77 7.26 -5.04
N ALA A 10 -19.58 8.26 -4.79
CA ALA A 10 -19.10 9.57 -4.41
C ALA A 10 -18.28 9.59 -3.14
N GLY A 11 -18.50 8.71 -2.21
CA GLY A 11 -17.75 8.68 -0.98
C GLY A 11 -16.53 7.80 -1.01
N LYS A 12 -16.22 7.18 -2.14
CA LYS A 12 -15.13 6.21 -2.20
C LYS A 12 -13.90 6.78 -2.85
N PHE A 13 -12.76 6.38 -2.33
CA PHE A 13 -11.48 6.69 -2.94
C PHE A 13 -11.06 5.47 -3.75
N GLU A 14 -10.95 5.65 -5.06
CA GLU A 14 -10.76 4.52 -5.97
C GLU A 14 -9.32 4.19 -6.34
N LEU A 15 -8.38 5.08 -6.04
CA LEU A 15 -7.00 4.89 -6.46
C LEU A 15 -6.41 3.59 -5.92
N PHE A 16 -6.60 3.33 -4.62
CA PHE A 16 -6.03 2.14 -3.99
C PHE A 16 -6.69 0.86 -4.49
N GLN A 17 -8.00 0.88 -4.63
CA GLN A 17 -8.72 -0.29 -5.13
C GLN A 17 -8.30 -0.60 -6.57
N LYS A 18 -8.16 0.44 -7.39
CA LYS A 18 -7.74 0.27 -8.77
C LYS A 18 -6.31 -0.26 -8.85
N ALA A 19 -5.42 0.25 -8.03
CA ALA A 19 -4.04 -0.23 -7.96
C ALA A 19 -4.00 -1.70 -7.58
N TYR A 20 -4.77 -2.07 -6.57
CA TYR A 20 -4.86 -3.44 -6.11
C TYR A 20 -5.31 -4.36 -7.24
N GLU A 21 -6.38 -3.98 -7.94
CA GLU A 21 -6.92 -4.81 -9.03
C GLU A 21 -5.96 -4.85 -10.22
N THR A 22 -5.35 -3.73 -10.56
CA THR A 22 -4.41 -3.65 -11.67
C THR A 22 -3.22 -4.58 -11.45
N CYS A 23 -2.82 -4.74 -10.20
CA CYS A 23 -1.69 -5.60 -9.86
C CYS A 23 -2.09 -7.06 -9.60
N GLY A 24 -3.35 -7.43 -9.92
CA GLY A 24 -3.77 -8.82 -9.86
C GLY A 24 -4.36 -9.24 -8.53
N SER A 25 -4.81 -8.30 -7.73
CA SER A 25 -5.39 -8.57 -6.41
C SER A 25 -4.47 -9.46 -5.57
N PRO A 26 -3.23 -9.04 -5.34
CA PRO A 26 -2.22 -9.92 -4.77
C PRO A 26 -2.47 -10.30 -3.32
N ALA A 27 -2.01 -11.48 -2.96
CA ALA A 27 -2.05 -11.93 -1.57
C ALA A 27 -1.19 -11.02 -0.71
N GLY A 28 -1.58 -10.85 0.55
CA GLY A 28 -0.83 -10.01 1.49
C GLY A 28 -1.12 -8.52 1.36
N ILE A 29 -1.99 -8.12 0.46
CA ILE A 29 -2.36 -6.73 0.27
C ILE A 29 -3.86 -6.61 0.45
N ARG A 30 -4.30 -5.60 1.19
CA ARG A 30 -5.70 -5.42 1.52
C ARG A 30 -6.09 -3.95 1.42
N VAL A 31 -7.22 -3.69 0.77
CA VAL A 31 -7.81 -2.36 0.70
C VAL A 31 -8.93 -2.29 1.73
N SER A 32 -9.00 -1.20 2.48
CA SER A 32 -10.01 -1.02 3.52
C SER A 32 -10.45 0.43 3.60
N ASP A 33 -11.34 0.73 4.55
CA ASP A 33 -11.82 2.10 4.78
C ASP A 33 -12.42 2.72 3.52
N GLU A 34 -13.22 1.92 2.80
CA GLU A 34 -13.89 2.37 1.58
C GLU A 34 -12.90 2.86 0.52
N GLY A 35 -11.76 2.19 0.44
CA GLY A 35 -10.74 2.52 -0.52
C GLY A 35 -9.70 3.52 -0.05
N LYS A 36 -9.84 4.04 1.17
CA LYS A 36 -8.93 5.08 1.66
C LYS A 36 -7.66 4.54 2.31
N SER A 37 -7.59 3.25 2.54
CA SER A 37 -6.41 2.63 3.15
C SER A 37 -6.00 1.41 2.38
N ILE A 38 -4.71 1.18 2.28
CA ILE A 38 -4.18 -0.05 1.73
C ILE A 38 -3.04 -0.51 2.62
N THR A 39 -3.08 -1.79 2.97
CA THR A 39 -2.08 -2.39 3.84
C THR A 39 -1.35 -3.47 3.05
N ILE A 40 -0.03 -3.43 3.12
CA ILE A 40 0.82 -4.42 2.47
C ILE A 40 1.59 -5.15 3.55
N ASP A 41 1.31 -6.44 3.69
CA ASP A 41 1.97 -7.30 4.66
C ASP A 41 3.02 -8.09 3.89
N GLY A 42 4.28 -7.75 4.08
CA GLY A 42 5.36 -8.28 3.29
C GLY A 42 5.67 -9.74 3.57
N TYR A 43 6.44 -10.29 2.67
CA TYR A 43 6.92 -11.67 2.73
C TYR A 43 8.24 -11.68 3.52
N GLY A 44 8.36 -12.56 4.49
CA GLY A 44 9.55 -12.67 5.31
C GLY A 44 9.95 -14.11 5.52
N GLU A 45 10.97 -14.34 6.37
CA GLU A 45 11.48 -15.68 6.59
C GLU A 45 10.44 -16.63 7.18
N ASP A 46 9.59 -16.13 8.07
CA ASP A 46 8.59 -16.94 8.75
C ASP A 46 7.18 -16.68 8.25
N ASP A 47 7.02 -15.83 7.22
CA ASP A 47 5.72 -15.47 6.68
C ASP A 47 5.75 -15.57 5.16
N TYR A 48 5.39 -16.73 4.66
CA TYR A 48 5.39 -16.98 3.22
C TYR A 48 4.08 -16.60 2.56
N SER A 49 3.10 -16.15 3.35
CA SER A 49 1.80 -15.77 2.80
C SER A 49 1.70 -14.28 2.49
N GLY A 50 2.74 -13.52 2.81
CA GLY A 50 2.73 -12.09 2.57
C GLY A 50 2.92 -11.73 1.11
N ALA A 51 2.84 -10.43 0.82
CA ALA A 51 3.02 -9.92 -0.52
C ALA A 51 4.47 -10.04 -0.95
N ASP A 52 4.71 -10.47 -2.18
CA ASP A 52 6.08 -10.52 -2.67
C ASP A 52 6.54 -9.15 -3.14
N LEU A 53 7.80 -9.04 -3.47
CA LEU A 53 8.40 -7.77 -3.85
C LEU A 53 7.79 -7.22 -5.13
N TYR A 54 7.51 -8.06 -6.11
CA TYR A 54 6.92 -7.61 -7.37
C TYR A 54 5.54 -7.01 -7.16
N ASP A 55 4.71 -7.67 -6.35
CA ASP A 55 3.37 -7.18 -6.09
C ASP A 55 3.41 -5.89 -5.28
N THR A 56 4.31 -5.81 -4.31
CA THR A 56 4.47 -4.61 -3.50
C THR A 56 4.88 -3.42 -4.37
N VAL A 57 5.88 -3.60 -5.23
CA VAL A 57 6.33 -2.52 -6.11
C VAL A 57 5.25 -2.14 -7.10
N CYS A 58 4.52 -3.13 -7.63
CA CYS A 58 3.42 -2.85 -8.56
C CYS A 58 2.40 -1.90 -7.94
N VAL A 59 1.96 -2.20 -6.72
CA VAL A 59 0.97 -1.37 -6.04
C VAL A 59 1.54 0.01 -5.71
N LEU A 60 2.77 0.08 -5.20
CA LEU A 60 3.39 1.35 -4.88
C LEU A 60 3.53 2.24 -6.12
N ASP A 61 3.91 1.66 -7.25
CA ASP A 61 4.01 2.39 -8.50
C ASP A 61 2.64 2.84 -9.00
N ALA A 62 1.64 1.99 -8.87
CA ALA A 62 0.30 2.29 -9.35
C ALA A 62 -0.32 3.47 -8.60
N ILE A 63 0.02 3.64 -7.32
CA ILE A 63 -0.44 4.79 -6.55
C ILE A 63 0.53 5.96 -6.60
N LYS A 64 1.56 5.86 -7.46
CA LYS A 64 2.52 6.93 -7.73
C LYS A 64 3.37 7.32 -6.53
N THR A 65 3.77 6.31 -5.75
CA THR A 65 4.69 6.53 -4.63
C THR A 65 6.03 7.02 -5.18
N PRO A 66 6.57 8.14 -4.65
CA PRO A 66 7.85 8.65 -5.15
C PRO A 66 8.99 7.66 -4.93
N GLU A 67 9.95 7.68 -5.83
CA GLU A 67 11.08 6.77 -5.74
C GLU A 67 11.87 6.92 -4.45
N TYR A 68 11.98 8.14 -3.90
CA TYR A 68 12.75 8.32 -2.68
C TYR A 68 12.07 7.61 -1.50
N VAL A 69 10.73 7.52 -1.52
CA VAL A 69 10.00 6.80 -0.48
C VAL A 69 10.28 5.30 -0.60
N ILE A 70 10.22 4.80 -1.84
CA ILE A 70 10.51 3.38 -2.09
C ILE A 70 11.94 3.04 -1.70
N SER A 71 12.90 3.93 -2.02
CA SER A 71 14.29 3.73 -1.63
C SER A 71 14.45 3.69 -0.12
N ASN A 72 13.73 4.56 0.59
CA ASN A 72 13.76 4.54 2.05
C ASN A 72 13.20 3.23 2.60
N MET A 73 12.17 2.70 1.98
CA MET A 73 11.62 1.41 2.37
C MET A 73 12.66 0.30 2.18
N GLU A 74 13.37 0.33 1.07
CA GLU A 74 14.37 -0.70 0.75
C GLU A 74 15.55 -0.70 1.71
N THR A 75 15.85 0.44 2.30
CA THR A 75 16.99 0.57 3.22
C THR A 75 16.58 0.50 4.68
N THR A 76 15.31 0.30 4.97
CA THR A 76 14.83 0.22 6.35
C THR A 76 15.20 -1.14 6.94
N ASN A 77 15.68 -1.11 8.19
CA ASN A 77 15.98 -2.34 8.92
C ASN A 77 15.21 -2.38 10.24
N SER A 78 15.30 -3.50 10.94
CA SER A 78 14.50 -3.72 12.15
C SER A 78 14.87 -2.79 13.30
N LEU A 79 16.02 -2.15 13.26
CA LEU A 79 16.46 -1.25 14.32
C LEU A 79 15.90 0.16 14.16
N MET A 80 15.40 0.49 12.98
CA MET A 80 14.97 1.86 12.68
C MET A 80 13.57 2.18 13.18
N GLY A 81 12.78 1.16 13.50
CA GLY A 81 11.40 1.38 13.91
C GLY A 81 10.52 1.78 12.74
N ARG A 82 9.37 2.35 13.06
CA ARG A 82 8.41 2.72 12.02
C ARG A 82 8.79 4.05 11.40
N GLN A 83 8.86 4.04 10.08
CA GLN A 83 9.18 5.23 9.28
C GLN A 83 7.90 5.74 8.62
N SER A 84 7.90 6.98 8.19
CA SER A 84 6.72 7.54 7.53
C SER A 84 7.08 8.60 6.51
N ALA A 85 6.16 8.86 5.59
CA ALA A 85 6.28 9.91 4.60
C ALA A 85 4.87 10.32 4.15
N THR A 86 4.78 11.48 3.54
CA THR A 86 3.54 11.96 2.94
C THR A 86 3.85 12.34 1.50
N PHE A 87 2.99 11.99 0.59
CA PHE A 87 3.20 12.33 -0.82
C PHE A 87 1.87 12.54 -1.52
N GLY A 88 1.96 13.08 -2.74
CA GLY A 88 0.78 13.30 -3.57
C GLY A 88 -0.22 14.21 -2.88
N ASP A 89 -1.49 13.90 -3.05
CA ASP A 89 -2.58 14.69 -2.48
C ASP A 89 -3.01 14.09 -1.14
N ASN A 90 -2.24 14.40 -0.11
CA ASN A 90 -2.52 13.97 1.28
C ASN A 90 -2.53 12.46 1.46
N ILE A 91 -1.59 11.78 0.85
CA ILE A 91 -1.41 10.35 1.07
C ILE A 91 -0.29 10.15 2.09
N ASP A 92 -0.64 9.52 3.20
CA ASP A 92 0.32 9.20 4.26
C ASP A 92 0.72 7.75 4.14
N VAL A 93 2.01 7.48 4.26
CA VAL A 93 2.51 6.12 4.25
C VAL A 93 3.41 5.91 5.45
N SER A 94 3.29 4.76 6.09
CA SER A 94 4.21 4.37 7.15
C SER A 94 4.60 2.93 6.93
N TRP A 95 5.79 2.59 7.38
CA TRP A 95 6.31 1.24 7.19
C TRP A 95 7.33 0.89 8.25
N SER A 96 7.50 -0.41 8.45
CA SER A 96 8.55 -0.94 9.30
C SER A 96 9.02 -2.26 8.71
N TYR A 97 10.19 -2.71 9.14
CA TYR A 97 10.75 -3.95 8.63
C TYR A 97 11.10 -4.89 9.77
N HIS A 98 10.78 -6.15 9.59
CA HIS A 98 11.21 -7.21 10.49
C HIS A 98 11.64 -8.41 9.64
N PRO A 99 12.81 -9.02 9.91
CA PRO A 99 13.29 -10.09 9.03
C PRO A 99 12.34 -11.28 8.95
N ASP A 100 11.60 -11.56 10.01
CA ASP A 100 10.69 -12.71 10.00
C ASP A 100 9.41 -12.45 9.22
N ASN A 101 8.91 -11.21 9.25
CA ASN A 101 7.64 -10.85 8.65
C ASN A 101 7.76 -9.96 7.43
N GLY A 102 8.97 -9.48 7.14
CA GLY A 102 9.20 -8.61 5.99
C GLY A 102 8.80 -7.17 6.23
N LEU A 103 8.50 -6.49 5.16
CA LEU A 103 8.13 -5.07 5.19
C LEU A 103 6.64 -4.93 5.39
N ASP A 104 6.25 -4.16 6.39
CA ASP A 104 4.84 -3.90 6.71
C ASP A 104 4.54 -2.45 6.37
N ILE A 105 3.62 -2.21 5.44
CA ILE A 105 3.34 -0.90 4.91
C ILE A 105 1.86 -0.58 5.09
N VAL A 106 1.56 0.61 5.62
CA VAL A 106 0.19 1.10 5.73
C VAL A 106 0.12 2.44 5.01
N ILE A 107 -0.82 2.58 4.09
CA ILE A 107 -1.00 3.76 3.28
C ILE A 107 -2.42 4.24 3.46
N HIS A 108 -2.60 5.54 3.69
CA HIS A 108 -3.90 6.10 3.99
C HIS A 108 -4.07 7.45 3.29
N LYS A 109 -5.24 7.65 2.69
CA LYS A 109 -5.60 8.93 2.08
C LYS A 109 -6.37 9.77 3.11
N ASN A 110 -5.84 10.91 3.43
CA ASN A 110 -6.50 11.84 4.34
C ASN A 110 -7.62 12.64 3.68
#